data_ce9dabaf806550b8942d62a11455b7c1
#
_entry.id   ce9dabaf806550b8942d62a11455b7c1
#
_cell.length_a   1.000
_cell.length_b   1.000
_cell.length_c   1.000
_cell.angle_alpha   90.00
_cell.angle_beta   90.00
_cell.angle_gamma   90.00
#
_symmetry.space_group_name_H-M   'P 1'
#
loop_
_entity.id
_entity.type
_entity.pdbx_description
1 polymer ?
#
loop_
_entity_poly.entity_id
_entity_poly.type
_entity_poly.pdbx_seq_one_letter_code
_entity_poly.pdbx_strand_id
1 'polypeptide(L)'
;MTTEQQSQQHILAFVDAPDPDNFVQLIALHKLNPGAAVHVVLTGRPVRFNASKEHALWEWDGESSRMAQEASALRIKNFLKHFGVTVTRVFDGGIAPRTLVPHWIHFAEYYKFFDVDPLQAIRHSELEPQEELIKIILAQPQGSVPVAVGGPMTGLHQLIVRCPDVATRFKELHAMFATWGTVTLMQFDDKPRGAMQFNVACDPQAAHAILKGLNCPVYIMPTEVTRVKEIGFVNAQKLREAMPDNAGTRAMYHLYALWYDAAVKPRQDKNPDELIYIHDVVAALSLDPELRKAIYNVVPVEITSVPHLPNEAAGWGTVLMKQVETPSNIFAATSLTEGGAAAYLAALKRIFA
;
A
#
# COMPACT_ATOMS: atom_id res chain seq x y z
N MET A 1 -42.11 12.18 -7.60
CA MET A 1 -40.69 12.23 -7.98
C MET A 1 -39.92 11.59 -6.84
N THR A 2 -39.61 10.32 -6.97
CA THR A 2 -38.79 9.57 -6.01
C THR A 2 -37.34 10.01 -6.24
N THR A 3 -36.77 10.77 -5.31
CA THR A 3 -35.34 10.99 -5.24
C THR A 3 -34.70 9.61 -5.06
N GLU A 4 -34.08 9.08 -6.12
CA GLU A 4 -33.15 7.98 -6.02
C GLU A 4 -32.04 8.47 -5.06
N GLN A 5 -32.04 7.95 -3.85
CA GLN A 5 -30.88 8.02 -2.98
C GLN A 5 -29.77 7.29 -3.74
N GLN A 6 -28.89 8.04 -4.39
CA GLN A 6 -27.64 7.47 -4.89
C GLN A 6 -26.97 6.76 -3.70
N SER A 7 -26.91 5.44 -3.75
CA SER A 7 -26.25 4.66 -2.72
C SER A 7 -24.79 5.12 -2.64
N GLN A 8 -24.37 5.50 -1.44
CA GLN A 8 -22.98 5.92 -1.17
C GLN A 8 -22.03 4.83 -1.69
N GLN A 9 -21.05 5.22 -2.49
CA GLN A 9 -20.01 4.30 -2.93
C GLN A 9 -19.14 3.89 -1.73
N HIS A 10 -18.83 2.59 -1.62
CA HIS A 10 -17.93 2.04 -0.63
C HIS A 10 -16.64 1.60 -1.29
N ILE A 11 -15.49 1.98 -0.72
CA ILE A 11 -14.15 1.63 -1.22
C ILE A 11 -13.38 0.95 -0.07
N LEU A 12 -12.69 -0.15 -0.35
CA LEU A 12 -11.78 -0.78 0.60
C LEU A 12 -10.35 -0.32 0.31
N ALA A 13 -9.65 0.11 1.36
CA ALA A 13 -8.26 0.53 1.30
C ALA A 13 -7.42 -0.36 2.23
N PHE A 14 -6.62 -1.26 1.67
CA PHE A 14 -5.66 -2.07 2.42
C PHE A 14 -4.31 -1.36 2.43
N VAL A 15 -3.80 -1.11 3.63
CA VAL A 15 -2.54 -0.39 3.90
C VAL A 15 -1.74 -1.10 4.98
N ASP A 16 -0.46 -0.83 5.04
CA ASP A 16 0.44 -1.38 6.07
C ASP A 16 1.26 -0.28 6.76
N ALA A 17 0.62 0.88 6.96
CA ALA A 17 1.26 2.00 7.67
C ALA A 17 2.21 1.52 8.80
N PRO A 18 3.33 2.20 9.01
CA PRO A 18 3.46 3.66 8.90
C PRO A 18 4.18 4.18 7.65
N ASP A 19 4.22 3.49 6.53
CA ASP A 19 4.89 4.01 5.34
C ASP A 19 4.25 5.33 4.84
N PRO A 20 5.05 6.35 4.46
CA PRO A 20 4.53 7.64 4.02
C PRO A 20 3.57 7.57 2.83
N ASP A 21 3.83 6.67 1.91
CA ASP A 21 3.05 6.50 0.68
C ASP A 21 1.67 5.86 0.91
N ASN A 22 1.49 5.07 1.98
CA ASN A 22 0.17 4.62 2.43
C ASN A 22 -0.74 5.81 2.82
N PHE A 23 -0.19 6.84 3.46
CA PHE A 23 -0.98 8.05 3.75
C PHE A 23 -1.39 8.77 2.46
N VAL A 24 -0.49 8.83 1.48
CA VAL A 24 -0.82 9.44 0.17
C VAL A 24 -1.89 8.64 -0.55
N GLN A 25 -1.84 7.30 -0.50
CA GLN A 25 -2.91 6.44 -1.03
C GLN A 25 -4.27 6.79 -0.40
N LEU A 26 -4.33 6.89 0.93
CA LEU A 26 -5.57 7.20 1.64
C LEU A 26 -6.09 8.61 1.31
N ILE A 27 -5.21 9.62 1.26
CA ILE A 27 -5.58 10.97 0.85
C ILE A 27 -6.14 10.95 -0.57
N ALA A 28 -5.48 10.24 -1.49
CA ALA A 28 -5.91 10.10 -2.88
C ALA A 28 -7.31 9.49 -2.98
N LEU A 29 -7.58 8.40 -2.27
CA LEU A 29 -8.89 7.75 -2.27
C LEU A 29 -10.00 8.70 -1.84
N HIS A 30 -9.78 9.47 -0.78
CA HIS A 30 -10.76 10.43 -0.30
C HIS A 30 -10.95 11.65 -1.23
N LYS A 31 -9.85 12.19 -1.76
CA LYS A 31 -9.88 13.40 -2.60
C LYS A 31 -10.40 13.11 -4.01
N LEU A 32 -10.11 11.94 -4.56
CA LEU A 32 -10.56 11.55 -5.90
C LEU A 32 -11.99 10.99 -5.91
N ASN A 33 -12.50 10.54 -4.76
CA ASN A 33 -13.84 9.96 -4.63
C ASN A 33 -14.66 10.71 -3.56
N PRO A 34 -14.96 11.99 -3.77
CA PRO A 34 -15.70 12.79 -2.78
C PRO A 34 -17.08 12.17 -2.53
N GLY A 35 -17.41 11.98 -1.24
CA GLY A 35 -18.65 11.34 -0.82
C GLY A 35 -18.63 9.81 -0.75
N ALA A 36 -17.56 9.14 -1.19
CA ALA A 36 -17.39 7.71 -0.96
C ALA A 36 -17.06 7.40 0.51
N ALA A 37 -17.54 6.26 1.00
CA ALA A 37 -17.11 5.69 2.28
C ALA A 37 -15.83 4.87 2.05
N VAL A 38 -14.69 5.40 2.48
CA VAL A 38 -13.40 4.69 2.40
C VAL A 38 -13.19 3.93 3.71
N HIS A 39 -13.13 2.60 3.61
CA HIS A 39 -12.90 1.69 4.73
C HIS A 39 -11.43 1.29 4.76
N VAL A 40 -10.72 1.78 5.77
CA VAL A 40 -9.28 1.51 5.93
C VAL A 40 -9.08 0.19 6.65
N VAL A 41 -8.35 -0.73 6.04
CA VAL A 41 -7.95 -2.03 6.62
C VAL A 41 -6.44 -2.02 6.79
N LEU A 42 -5.99 -2.05 8.04
CA LEU A 42 -4.58 -1.94 8.37
C LEU A 42 -3.98 -3.32 8.61
N THR A 43 -3.09 -3.73 7.74
CA THR A 43 -2.22 -4.90 7.96
C THR A 43 -1.02 -4.47 8.80
N GLY A 44 -0.87 -5.07 9.97
CA GLY A 44 0.30 -4.85 10.82
C GLY A 44 1.52 -5.59 10.25
N ARG A 45 2.70 -5.12 10.66
CA ARG A 45 3.97 -5.79 10.36
C ARG A 45 4.52 -6.45 11.61
N PRO A 46 5.17 -7.62 11.52
CA PRO A 46 5.85 -8.20 12.67
C PRO A 46 6.98 -7.27 13.13
N VAL A 47 7.02 -7.00 14.42
CA VAL A 47 8.00 -6.13 15.07
C VAL A 47 8.70 -6.89 16.17
N ARG A 48 10.02 -6.75 16.25
CA ARG A 48 10.85 -7.32 17.29
C ARG A 48 11.68 -6.23 17.95
N PHE A 49 11.45 -5.96 19.21
CA PHE A 49 12.15 -4.89 19.92
C PHE A 49 13.63 -5.18 20.20
N ASN A 50 14.06 -6.44 20.18
CA ASN A 50 15.43 -6.85 20.50
C ASN A 50 16.08 -7.70 19.40
N ALA A 51 15.82 -7.41 18.14
CA ALA A 51 16.41 -8.15 17.03
C ALA A 51 17.91 -7.91 16.94
N SER A 52 18.69 -8.99 16.84
CA SER A 52 20.09 -8.90 16.47
C SER A 52 20.22 -8.35 15.05
N LYS A 53 21.27 -7.58 14.77
CA LYS A 53 21.53 -6.99 13.46
C LYS A 53 21.76 -8.00 12.33
N GLU A 54 21.79 -9.30 12.65
CA GLU A 54 22.15 -10.38 11.73
C GLU A 54 20.97 -10.93 10.93
N HIS A 55 19.72 -10.62 11.30
CA HIS A 55 18.54 -11.13 10.60
C HIS A 55 17.88 -10.07 9.74
N ALA A 56 17.90 -10.27 8.44
CA ALA A 56 17.16 -9.47 7.46
C ALA A 56 15.63 -9.71 7.53
N LEU A 57 15.20 -10.73 8.26
CA LEU A 57 13.83 -11.13 8.52
C LEU A 57 13.55 -11.02 9.99
N TRP A 58 12.42 -10.41 10.29
CA TRP A 58 11.91 -10.31 11.63
C TRP A 58 10.80 -11.31 11.81
N GLU A 59 10.96 -12.14 12.84
CA GLU A 59 9.91 -13.05 13.27
C GLU A 59 8.85 -12.29 14.05
N TRP A 60 7.65 -12.81 14.04
CA TRP A 60 6.53 -12.25 14.76
C TRP A 60 6.73 -12.31 16.28
N ASP A 61 6.64 -11.15 16.93
CA ASP A 61 6.39 -11.00 18.35
C ASP A 61 4.98 -10.42 18.50
N GLY A 62 4.03 -11.25 18.97
CA GLY A 62 2.60 -10.97 18.91
C GLY A 62 2.17 -9.70 19.59
N GLU A 63 2.65 -9.45 20.80
CA GLU A 63 2.27 -8.27 21.58
C GLU A 63 2.82 -7.00 20.98
N SER A 64 4.12 -6.96 20.71
CA SER A 64 4.80 -5.81 20.12
C SER A 64 4.24 -5.44 18.74
N SER A 65 3.93 -6.45 17.92
CA SER A 65 3.35 -6.24 16.59
C SER A 65 1.95 -5.65 16.68
N ARG A 66 1.14 -6.12 17.62
CA ARG A 66 -0.21 -5.58 17.86
C ARG A 66 -0.15 -4.15 18.35
N MET A 67 0.75 -3.84 19.30
CA MET A 67 0.98 -2.47 19.78
C MET A 67 1.34 -1.51 18.63
N ALA A 68 2.25 -1.93 17.76
CA ALA A 68 2.67 -1.13 16.60
C ALA A 68 1.52 -0.92 15.61
N GLN A 69 0.66 -1.92 15.42
CA GLN A 69 -0.52 -1.83 14.56
C GLN A 69 -1.56 -0.83 15.13
N GLU A 70 -1.89 -0.91 16.42
CA GLU A 70 -2.79 0.04 17.11
C GLU A 70 -2.27 1.48 17.03
N ALA A 71 -0.98 1.68 17.30
CA ALA A 71 -0.34 2.98 17.17
C ALA A 71 -0.39 3.50 15.72
N SER A 72 -0.28 2.63 14.73
CA SER A 72 -0.38 3.01 13.32
C SER A 72 -1.81 3.40 12.94
N ALA A 73 -2.84 2.77 13.49
CA ALA A 73 -4.23 3.17 13.29
C ALA A 73 -4.49 4.60 13.80
N LEU A 74 -3.98 4.93 15.00
CA LEU A 74 -4.11 6.28 15.55
C LEU A 74 -3.35 7.31 14.71
N ARG A 75 -2.15 6.96 14.19
CA ARG A 75 -1.39 7.83 13.27
C ARG A 75 -2.15 8.13 12.00
N ILE A 76 -2.78 7.13 11.38
CA ILE A 76 -3.64 7.31 10.21
C ILE A 76 -4.72 8.34 10.52
N LYS A 77 -5.47 8.16 11.60
CA LYS A 77 -6.55 9.06 12.02
C LYS A 77 -6.06 10.49 12.26
N ASN A 78 -4.91 10.67 12.89
CA ASN A 78 -4.36 11.99 13.19
C ASN A 78 -3.76 12.68 11.98
N PHE A 79 -2.97 11.97 11.18
CA PHE A 79 -2.27 12.56 10.05
C PHE A 79 -3.23 13.03 8.95
N LEU A 80 -4.25 12.25 8.63
CA LEU A 80 -5.20 12.59 7.57
C LEU A 80 -6.02 13.85 7.86
N LYS A 81 -6.15 14.25 9.13
CA LYS A 81 -6.78 15.52 9.52
C LYS A 81 -6.10 16.75 8.90
N HIS A 82 -4.78 16.71 8.68
CA HIS A 82 -4.04 17.79 8.02
C HIS A 82 -4.51 18.06 6.57
N PHE A 83 -5.19 17.08 5.98
CA PHE A 83 -5.74 17.15 4.61
C PHE A 83 -7.26 17.34 4.59
N GLY A 84 -7.86 17.61 5.75
CA GLY A 84 -9.32 17.68 5.87
C GLY A 84 -10.03 16.33 5.68
N VAL A 85 -9.29 15.22 5.82
CA VAL A 85 -9.80 13.87 5.72
C VAL A 85 -10.04 13.30 7.12
N THR A 86 -11.26 12.87 7.38
CA THR A 86 -11.63 12.25 8.66
C THR A 86 -11.81 10.74 8.46
N VAL A 87 -10.93 9.95 9.06
CA VAL A 87 -11.06 8.50 9.17
C VAL A 87 -11.51 8.18 10.59
N THR A 88 -12.75 7.73 10.72
CA THR A 88 -13.35 7.41 12.03
C THR A 88 -13.07 5.98 12.45
N ARG A 89 -12.96 5.06 11.49
CA ARG A 89 -12.80 3.62 11.70
C ARG A 89 -11.61 3.09 10.91
N VAL A 90 -10.76 2.31 11.58
CA VAL A 90 -9.69 1.53 10.96
C VAL A 90 -9.90 0.07 11.36
N PHE A 91 -9.96 -0.82 10.40
CA PHE A 91 -10.24 -2.23 10.63
C PHE A 91 -8.95 -3.03 10.74
N ASP A 92 -8.99 -4.05 11.59
CA ASP A 92 -7.90 -4.99 11.77
C ASP A 92 -7.68 -5.84 10.50
N GLY A 93 -6.53 -5.68 9.85
CA GLY A 93 -6.10 -6.48 8.71
C GLY A 93 -5.20 -7.66 9.11
N GLY A 94 -5.08 -7.95 10.41
CA GLY A 94 -4.12 -8.94 10.92
C GLY A 94 -2.68 -8.47 10.83
N ILE A 95 -1.76 -9.38 11.16
CA ILE A 95 -0.31 -9.16 11.08
C ILE A 95 0.24 -10.00 9.94
N ALA A 96 1.00 -9.39 9.03
CA ALA A 96 1.71 -10.13 7.99
C ALA A 96 2.70 -11.11 8.62
N PRO A 97 2.86 -12.33 8.06
CA PRO A 97 3.73 -13.35 8.66
C PRO A 97 5.21 -12.97 8.66
N ARG A 98 5.59 -11.99 7.82
CA ARG A 98 6.96 -11.53 7.67
C ARG A 98 7.02 -10.05 7.40
N THR A 99 8.19 -9.49 7.64
CA THR A 99 8.53 -8.14 7.17
C THR A 99 10.02 -8.07 6.84
N LEU A 100 10.33 -7.23 5.86
CA LEU A 100 11.67 -6.77 5.58
C LEU A 100 11.78 -5.40 6.24
N VAL A 101 11.96 -5.36 7.55
CA VAL A 101 11.88 -4.08 8.27
C VAL A 101 13.07 -3.21 7.93
N PRO A 102 12.87 -2.07 7.32
CA PRO A 102 13.83 -0.99 7.42
C PRO A 102 13.92 -0.52 8.88
N HIS A 103 15.11 -0.25 9.38
CA HIS A 103 15.34 0.23 10.75
C HIS A 103 14.56 1.50 11.10
N TRP A 104 14.15 2.29 10.10
CA TRP A 104 13.48 3.58 10.27
C TRP A 104 12.09 3.50 10.91
N ILE A 105 11.40 2.35 10.88
CA ILE A 105 10.10 2.17 11.55
C ILE A 105 10.20 2.39 13.06
N HIS A 106 11.39 2.29 13.63
CA HIS A 106 11.66 2.39 15.06
C HIS A 106 12.21 3.74 15.52
N PHE A 107 12.28 4.76 14.65
CA PHE A 107 12.80 6.05 15.06
C PHE A 107 11.83 6.79 15.97
N ALA A 108 12.33 7.19 17.15
CA ALA A 108 11.58 7.96 18.12
C ALA A 108 11.01 9.27 17.51
N GLU A 109 11.76 9.89 16.60
CA GLU A 109 11.35 11.11 15.90
C GLU A 109 10.13 10.89 15.01
N TYR A 110 10.03 9.75 14.35
CA TYR A 110 8.86 9.38 13.54
C TYR A 110 7.61 9.23 14.40
N TYR A 111 7.73 8.67 15.60
CA TYR A 111 6.62 8.58 16.56
C TYR A 111 6.24 9.94 17.14
N LYS A 112 7.22 10.78 17.48
CA LYS A 112 6.98 12.15 17.96
C LYS A 112 6.24 13.01 16.93
N PHE A 113 6.54 12.84 15.65
CA PHE A 113 5.87 13.59 14.59
C PHE A 113 4.35 13.39 14.59
N PHE A 114 3.87 12.19 14.90
CA PHE A 114 2.44 11.87 14.93
C PHE A 114 1.76 12.19 16.27
N ASP A 115 2.50 12.67 17.25
CA ASP A 115 1.99 12.90 18.61
C ASP A 115 1.22 11.70 19.16
N VAL A 116 1.76 10.50 18.97
CA VAL A 116 1.17 9.24 19.37
C VAL A 116 2.03 8.58 20.42
N ASP A 117 1.45 8.43 21.62
CA ASP A 117 1.98 7.52 22.63
C ASP A 117 1.52 6.09 22.31
N PRO A 118 2.44 5.17 21.96
CA PRO A 118 2.08 3.78 21.67
C PRO A 118 1.33 3.08 22.81
N LEU A 119 1.61 3.46 24.07
CA LEU A 119 0.95 2.89 25.23
C LEU A 119 -0.51 3.38 25.40
N GLN A 120 -0.80 4.59 24.94
CA GLN A 120 -2.19 5.07 24.92
C GLN A 120 -3.02 4.38 23.84
N ALA A 121 -2.44 4.14 22.68
CA ALA A 121 -3.12 3.45 21.59
C ALA A 121 -3.65 2.06 22.00
N ILE A 122 -2.87 1.32 22.81
CA ILE A 122 -3.26 -0.01 23.28
C ILE A 122 -4.45 0.04 24.25
N ARG A 123 -4.49 1.05 25.10
CA ARG A 123 -5.53 1.16 26.15
C ARG A 123 -6.93 1.39 25.56
N HIS A 124 -7.04 1.89 24.35
CA HIS A 124 -8.30 2.32 23.73
C HIS A 124 -8.70 1.51 22.50
N SER A 125 -7.93 0.51 22.11
CA SER A 125 -8.08 -0.25 20.84
C SER A 125 -8.60 0.61 19.68
N GLU A 126 -7.67 1.08 18.87
CA GLU A 126 -7.98 1.93 17.71
C GLU A 126 -8.45 1.12 16.49
N LEU A 127 -8.35 -0.20 16.57
CA LEU A 127 -8.73 -1.13 15.51
C LEU A 127 -10.10 -1.74 15.76
N GLU A 128 -10.91 -1.71 14.71
CA GLU A 128 -12.20 -2.39 14.69
C GLU A 128 -12.03 -3.84 14.18
N PRO A 129 -12.82 -4.78 14.69
CA PRO A 129 -12.77 -6.17 14.22
C PRO A 129 -13.23 -6.31 12.78
N GLN A 130 -12.67 -7.28 12.05
CA GLN A 130 -13.04 -7.57 10.65
C GLN A 130 -14.53 -7.94 10.49
N GLU A 131 -15.17 -8.49 11.51
CA GLU A 131 -16.58 -8.86 11.50
C GLU A 131 -17.49 -7.66 11.21
N GLU A 132 -17.13 -6.49 11.71
CA GLU A 132 -17.88 -5.26 11.40
C GLU A 132 -17.70 -4.83 9.95
N LEU A 133 -16.50 -4.98 9.40
CA LEU A 133 -16.23 -4.73 7.98
C LEU A 133 -16.99 -5.69 7.09
N ILE A 134 -17.02 -6.98 7.43
CA ILE A 134 -17.78 -8.01 6.72
C ILE A 134 -19.26 -7.61 6.60
N LYS A 135 -19.89 -7.17 7.69
CA LYS A 135 -21.28 -6.71 7.68
C LYS A 135 -21.50 -5.56 6.70
N ILE A 136 -20.58 -4.57 6.71
CA ILE A 136 -20.64 -3.41 5.81
C ILE A 136 -20.54 -3.85 4.34
N ILE A 137 -19.61 -4.74 4.03
CA ILE A 137 -19.36 -5.20 2.66
C ILE A 137 -20.54 -6.04 2.16
N LEU A 138 -21.04 -6.98 2.97
CA LEU A 138 -22.14 -7.84 2.58
C LEU A 138 -23.45 -7.07 2.33
N ALA A 139 -23.62 -5.92 2.95
CA ALA A 139 -24.74 -5.02 2.69
C ALA A 139 -24.67 -4.33 1.31
N GLN A 140 -23.52 -4.37 0.62
CA GLN A 140 -23.35 -3.75 -0.68
C GLN A 140 -23.82 -4.68 -1.82
N PRO A 141 -24.26 -4.11 -2.95
CA PRO A 141 -24.56 -4.90 -4.15
C PRO A 141 -23.34 -5.72 -4.62
N GLN A 142 -23.60 -6.83 -5.30
CA GLN A 142 -22.55 -7.61 -5.94
C GLN A 142 -21.80 -6.78 -6.97
N GLY A 143 -20.47 -6.93 -7.02
CA GLY A 143 -19.61 -6.24 -7.96
C GLY A 143 -19.58 -4.71 -7.82
N SER A 144 -19.87 -4.15 -6.60
CA SER A 144 -19.98 -2.70 -6.42
C SER A 144 -18.83 -2.07 -5.62
N VAL A 145 -18.00 -2.87 -4.93
CA VAL A 145 -16.98 -2.38 -4.00
C VAL A 145 -15.59 -2.44 -4.63
N PRO A 146 -15.00 -1.30 -5.05
CA PRO A 146 -13.61 -1.25 -5.47
C PRO A 146 -12.66 -1.50 -4.29
N VAL A 147 -11.50 -2.12 -4.59
CA VAL A 147 -10.48 -2.47 -3.59
C VAL A 147 -9.13 -1.89 -4.02
N ALA A 148 -8.48 -1.11 -3.14
CA ALA A 148 -7.14 -0.58 -3.33
C ALA A 148 -6.18 -1.18 -2.30
N VAL A 149 -5.06 -1.73 -2.75
CA VAL A 149 -4.06 -2.41 -1.91
C VAL A 149 -2.69 -1.75 -2.08
N GLY A 150 -2.19 -1.13 -1.03
CA GLY A 150 -0.85 -0.54 -0.93
C GLY A 150 0.07 -1.31 0.03
N GLY A 151 -0.36 -2.47 0.53
CA GLY A 151 0.39 -3.29 1.45
C GLY A 151 0.34 -4.78 1.11
N PRO A 152 0.81 -5.66 2.02
CA PRO A 152 0.66 -7.11 1.89
C PRO A 152 -0.81 -7.52 1.78
N MET A 153 -1.10 -8.57 1.02
CA MET A 153 -2.47 -9.05 0.83
C MET A 153 -3.03 -9.84 2.03
N THR A 154 -2.32 -9.88 3.14
CA THR A 154 -2.71 -10.61 4.37
C THR A 154 -4.12 -10.27 4.82
N GLY A 155 -4.41 -8.97 4.99
CA GLY A 155 -5.72 -8.51 5.47
C GLY A 155 -6.85 -8.87 4.51
N LEU A 156 -6.63 -8.72 3.21
CA LEU A 156 -7.60 -9.10 2.18
C LEU A 156 -7.84 -10.63 2.16
N HIS A 157 -6.77 -11.40 2.26
CA HIS A 157 -6.84 -12.86 2.32
C HIS A 157 -7.61 -13.33 3.56
N GLN A 158 -7.27 -12.80 4.74
CA GLN A 158 -7.99 -13.15 5.98
C GLN A 158 -9.48 -12.81 5.91
N LEU A 159 -9.83 -11.65 5.34
CA LEU A 159 -11.21 -11.23 5.14
C LEU A 159 -11.99 -12.25 4.29
N ILE A 160 -11.41 -12.70 3.17
CA ILE A 160 -12.03 -13.69 2.27
C ILE A 160 -12.10 -15.09 2.92
N VAL A 161 -11.05 -15.50 3.65
CA VAL A 161 -11.05 -16.79 4.36
C VAL A 161 -12.15 -16.83 5.43
N ARG A 162 -12.35 -15.72 6.16
CA ARG A 162 -13.42 -15.61 7.18
C ARG A 162 -14.82 -15.59 6.57
N CYS A 163 -14.98 -14.95 5.44
CA CYS A 163 -16.26 -14.83 4.75
C CYS A 163 -16.05 -14.78 3.23
N PRO A 164 -16.07 -15.92 2.52
CA PRO A 164 -15.84 -15.96 1.07
C PRO A 164 -16.84 -15.11 0.26
N ASP A 165 -18.05 -14.90 0.76
CA ASP A 165 -19.07 -14.12 0.09
C ASP A 165 -18.72 -12.64 -0.08
N VAL A 166 -17.77 -12.10 0.71
CA VAL A 166 -17.31 -10.72 0.54
C VAL A 166 -16.65 -10.53 -0.83
N ALA A 167 -15.99 -11.55 -1.36
CA ALA A 167 -15.33 -11.47 -2.68
C ALA A 167 -16.35 -11.25 -3.82
N THR A 168 -17.60 -11.67 -3.64
CA THR A 168 -18.67 -11.43 -4.63
C THR A 168 -19.09 -9.97 -4.71
N ARG A 169 -18.74 -9.16 -3.72
CA ARG A 169 -19.04 -7.73 -3.67
C ARG A 169 -17.96 -6.90 -4.36
N PHE A 170 -16.77 -7.45 -4.57
CA PHE A 170 -15.68 -6.71 -5.18
C PHE A 170 -15.96 -6.40 -6.65
N LYS A 171 -15.81 -5.13 -7.01
CA LYS A 171 -15.92 -4.64 -8.37
C LYS A 171 -14.64 -4.91 -9.16
N GLU A 172 -13.54 -4.50 -8.59
CA GLU A 172 -12.20 -4.57 -9.14
C GLU A 172 -11.19 -4.41 -8.01
N LEU A 173 -9.98 -4.97 -8.18
CA LEU A 173 -8.88 -4.83 -7.26
C LEU A 173 -7.72 -4.11 -7.93
N HIS A 174 -7.17 -3.09 -7.28
CA HIS A 174 -6.01 -2.32 -7.72
C HIS A 174 -4.91 -2.42 -6.68
N ALA A 175 -3.74 -2.89 -7.06
CA ALA A 175 -2.66 -3.17 -6.12
C ALA A 175 -1.31 -2.62 -6.59
N MET A 176 -0.60 -1.94 -5.69
CA MET A 176 0.84 -1.75 -5.82
C MET A 176 1.53 -3.05 -5.41
N PHE A 177 1.88 -3.89 -6.39
CA PHE A 177 2.19 -5.28 -6.13
C PHE A 177 3.02 -5.91 -7.25
N ALA A 178 3.77 -6.97 -6.93
CA ALA A 178 4.52 -7.77 -7.90
C ALA A 178 5.66 -7.03 -8.64
N THR A 179 6.28 -7.71 -9.59
CA THR A 179 7.40 -7.21 -10.41
C THR A 179 7.44 -7.99 -11.71
N TRP A 180 7.91 -7.36 -12.78
CA TRP A 180 8.26 -8.02 -14.06
C TRP A 180 9.57 -8.81 -13.97
N GLY A 181 10.27 -8.75 -12.83
CA GLY A 181 11.53 -9.46 -12.62
C GLY A 181 12.78 -8.65 -12.96
N THR A 182 12.63 -7.38 -13.32
CA THR A 182 13.73 -6.50 -13.72
C THR A 182 14.25 -5.63 -12.57
N VAL A 183 13.47 -5.46 -11.50
CA VAL A 183 13.84 -4.63 -10.34
C VAL A 183 14.08 -5.49 -9.12
N THR A 184 15.29 -5.43 -8.58
CA THR A 184 15.64 -6.01 -7.28
C THR A 184 15.44 -4.94 -6.21
N LEU A 185 14.38 -5.05 -5.42
CA LEU A 185 13.99 -3.99 -4.50
C LEU A 185 14.79 -3.88 -3.24
N MET A 186 15.40 -4.96 -2.77
CA MET A 186 15.98 -4.96 -1.42
C MET A 186 17.27 -5.78 -1.37
N GLN A 187 18.37 -5.07 -1.21
CA GLN A 187 19.64 -5.61 -0.73
C GLN A 187 19.80 -5.14 0.72
N PHE A 188 19.37 -5.93 1.70
CA PHE A 188 19.64 -5.65 3.11
C PHE A 188 20.96 -6.22 3.58
N ASP A 189 21.41 -7.22 2.92
CA ASP A 189 22.74 -7.78 3.00
C ASP A 189 23.28 -7.81 1.57
N ASP A 190 24.56 -7.65 1.35
CA ASP A 190 25.19 -7.60 0.02
C ASP A 190 24.96 -8.88 -0.84
N LYS A 191 23.90 -9.65 -0.57
CA LYS A 191 23.55 -10.87 -1.30
C LYS A 191 22.44 -10.58 -2.30
N PRO A 192 22.63 -10.91 -3.58
CA PRO A 192 21.56 -10.82 -4.58
C PRO A 192 20.45 -11.82 -4.24
N ARG A 193 19.24 -11.32 -3.98
CA ARG A 193 18.08 -12.14 -3.63
C ARG A 193 17.09 -12.35 -4.78
N GLY A 194 17.47 -11.99 -5.98
CA GLY A 194 16.57 -12.05 -7.14
C GLY A 194 15.54 -10.92 -7.15
N ALA A 195 14.65 -10.96 -8.12
CA ALA A 195 13.58 -9.99 -8.25
C ALA A 195 12.54 -10.21 -7.14
N MET A 196 12.34 -9.20 -6.30
CA MET A 196 11.47 -9.29 -5.13
C MET A 196 10.70 -8.00 -4.95
N GLN A 197 9.39 -8.11 -4.73
CA GLN A 197 8.54 -7.00 -4.36
C GLN A 197 8.15 -7.13 -2.88
N PHE A 198 8.21 -6.02 -2.15
CA PHE A 198 8.08 -6.00 -0.68
C PHE A 198 6.75 -6.59 -0.19
N ASN A 199 5.62 -6.13 -0.74
CA ASN A 199 4.30 -6.58 -0.29
C ASN A 199 4.06 -8.06 -0.55
N VAL A 200 4.62 -8.60 -1.66
CA VAL A 200 4.61 -10.06 -1.95
C VAL A 200 5.44 -10.80 -0.92
N ALA A 201 6.64 -10.32 -0.64
CA ALA A 201 7.58 -10.99 0.27
C ALA A 201 7.08 -11.04 1.71
N CYS A 202 6.26 -10.06 2.13
CA CYS A 202 5.66 -10.06 3.46
C CYS A 202 4.65 -11.19 3.66
N ASP A 203 3.88 -11.55 2.61
CA ASP A 203 2.93 -12.67 2.66
C ASP A 203 2.71 -13.28 1.26
N PRO A 204 3.64 -14.12 0.80
CA PRO A 204 3.52 -14.72 -0.53
C PRO A 204 2.36 -15.72 -0.65
N GLN A 205 1.90 -16.31 0.45
CA GLN A 205 0.76 -17.22 0.43
C GLN A 205 -0.55 -16.47 0.19
N ALA A 206 -0.76 -15.37 0.92
CA ALA A 206 -1.91 -14.50 0.69
C ALA A 206 -1.90 -13.93 -0.73
N ALA A 207 -0.74 -13.47 -1.23
CA ALA A 207 -0.56 -12.99 -2.58
C ALA A 207 -1.04 -14.00 -3.62
N HIS A 208 -0.57 -15.23 -3.50
CA HIS A 208 -0.93 -16.31 -4.42
C HIS A 208 -2.43 -16.65 -4.36
N ALA A 209 -2.97 -16.81 -3.14
CA ALA A 209 -4.38 -17.14 -2.95
C ALA A 209 -5.30 -16.08 -3.56
N ILE A 210 -5.01 -14.80 -3.35
CA ILE A 210 -5.79 -13.69 -3.90
C ILE A 210 -5.70 -13.65 -5.42
N LEU A 211 -4.50 -13.69 -6.00
CA LEU A 211 -4.31 -13.58 -7.45
C LEU A 211 -4.92 -14.76 -8.22
N LYS A 212 -5.01 -15.94 -7.61
CA LYS A 212 -5.65 -17.11 -8.22
C LYS A 212 -7.13 -17.25 -7.91
N GLY A 213 -7.59 -16.70 -6.80
CA GLY A 213 -8.94 -16.95 -6.29
C GLY A 213 -9.97 -15.87 -6.63
N LEU A 214 -9.54 -14.67 -7.02
CA LEU A 214 -10.47 -13.59 -7.34
C LEU A 214 -11.03 -13.71 -8.76
N ASN A 215 -12.34 -13.51 -8.87
CA ASN A 215 -13.05 -13.51 -10.15
C ASN A 215 -13.28 -12.09 -10.70
N CYS A 216 -13.07 -11.04 -9.90
CA CYS A 216 -13.15 -9.67 -10.39
C CYS A 216 -11.87 -9.27 -11.13
N PRO A 217 -11.89 -8.21 -11.97
CA PRO A 217 -10.70 -7.66 -12.58
C PRO A 217 -9.64 -7.25 -11.53
N VAL A 218 -8.38 -7.61 -11.76
CA VAL A 218 -7.24 -7.28 -10.91
C VAL A 218 -6.26 -6.44 -11.72
N TYR A 219 -5.93 -5.24 -11.24
CA TYR A 219 -4.96 -4.33 -11.84
C TYR A 219 -3.73 -4.23 -10.96
N ILE A 220 -2.60 -4.69 -11.48
CA ILE A 220 -1.31 -4.68 -10.79
C ILE A 220 -0.47 -3.51 -11.28
N MET A 221 -0.03 -2.67 -10.34
CA MET A 221 0.95 -1.59 -10.57
C MET A 221 2.29 -2.07 -10.01
N PRO A 222 3.15 -2.71 -10.81
CA PRO A 222 4.38 -3.32 -10.33
C PRO A 222 5.44 -2.26 -10.01
N THR A 223 6.48 -2.70 -9.33
CA THR A 223 7.58 -1.84 -8.90
C THR A 223 8.23 -1.08 -10.06
N GLU A 224 8.33 -1.68 -11.22
CA GLU A 224 8.95 -1.06 -12.40
C GLU A 224 8.24 0.24 -12.82
N VAL A 225 6.92 0.31 -12.68
CA VAL A 225 6.18 1.54 -13.04
C VAL A 225 6.10 2.54 -11.90
N THR A 226 6.31 2.11 -10.65
CA THR A 226 6.34 3.01 -9.50
C THR A 226 7.71 3.61 -9.24
N ARG A 227 8.77 3.09 -9.88
CA ARG A 227 10.16 3.56 -9.76
C ARG A 227 10.70 4.19 -11.04
N VAL A 228 9.82 4.69 -11.87
CA VAL A 228 10.20 5.45 -13.06
C VAL A 228 10.80 6.79 -12.64
N LYS A 229 11.98 7.14 -13.16
CA LYS A 229 12.77 8.31 -12.74
C LYS A 229 11.98 9.63 -12.86
N GLU A 230 11.13 9.72 -13.86
CA GLU A 230 10.33 10.90 -14.17
C GLU A 230 9.26 11.24 -13.11
N ILE A 231 8.91 10.28 -12.26
CA ILE A 231 7.96 10.45 -11.14
C ILE A 231 8.62 10.40 -9.77
N GLY A 232 9.94 10.23 -9.71
CA GLY A 232 10.73 10.22 -8.49
C GLY A 232 11.21 11.63 -8.09
N PHE A 233 11.48 11.80 -6.81
CA PHE A 233 11.99 13.06 -6.24
C PHE A 233 13.36 12.82 -5.60
N VAL A 234 14.32 13.69 -5.93
CA VAL A 234 15.71 13.57 -5.42
C VAL A 234 15.77 13.65 -3.90
N ASN A 235 14.88 14.47 -3.30
CA ASN A 235 14.77 14.63 -1.85
C ASN A 235 13.39 15.18 -1.48
N ALA A 236 13.10 15.25 -0.17
CA ALA A 236 11.82 15.74 0.34
C ALA A 236 11.54 17.20 -0.06
N GLN A 237 12.59 18.04 -0.19
CA GLN A 237 12.42 19.43 -0.62
C GLN A 237 11.90 19.52 -2.08
N LYS A 238 12.40 18.66 -2.98
CA LYS A 238 11.90 18.60 -4.37
C LYS A 238 10.46 18.09 -4.45
N LEU A 239 10.10 17.16 -3.58
CA LEU A 239 8.70 16.74 -3.44
C LEU A 239 7.82 17.92 -3.00
N ARG A 240 8.25 18.69 -2.00
CA ARG A 240 7.51 19.87 -1.53
C ARG A 240 7.34 20.93 -2.62
N GLU A 241 8.41 21.24 -3.36
CA GLU A 241 8.40 22.22 -4.45
C GLU A 241 7.45 21.85 -5.59
N ALA A 242 7.22 20.55 -5.78
CA ALA A 242 6.33 20.03 -6.80
C ALA A 242 4.84 20.10 -6.40
N MET A 243 4.52 20.34 -5.12
CA MET A 243 3.16 20.30 -4.56
C MET A 243 2.66 21.70 -4.19
N PRO A 244 1.33 21.92 -4.07
CA PRO A 244 0.77 23.19 -3.58
C PRO A 244 1.26 23.51 -2.16
N ASP A 245 1.50 24.78 -1.84
CA ASP A 245 1.90 25.19 -0.48
C ASP A 245 0.67 25.36 0.43
N ASN A 246 0.39 24.35 1.23
CA ASN A 246 -0.66 24.35 2.25
C ASN A 246 -0.25 23.57 3.49
N ALA A 247 -1.11 23.53 4.51
CA ALA A 247 -0.82 22.84 5.77
C ALA A 247 -0.58 21.34 5.58
N GLY A 248 -1.38 20.67 4.72
CA GLY A 248 -1.24 19.25 4.42
C GLY A 248 0.09 18.95 3.73
N THR A 249 0.45 19.72 2.71
CA THR A 249 1.75 19.55 2.01
C THR A 249 2.93 19.78 2.95
N ARG A 250 2.83 20.75 3.88
CA ARG A 250 3.88 20.95 4.89
C ARG A 250 4.00 19.77 5.83
N ALA A 251 2.87 19.18 6.29
CA ALA A 251 2.89 17.96 7.11
C ALA A 251 3.51 16.78 6.33
N MET A 252 3.12 16.60 5.06
CA MET A 252 3.70 15.57 4.20
C MET A 252 5.20 15.77 3.97
N TYR A 253 5.65 17.00 3.78
CA TYR A 253 7.07 17.31 3.67
C TYR A 253 7.85 16.85 4.90
N HIS A 254 7.38 17.16 6.11
CA HIS A 254 8.04 16.72 7.34
C HIS A 254 8.13 15.21 7.44
N LEU A 255 7.04 14.51 7.08
CA LEU A 255 7.01 13.05 7.08
C LEU A 255 8.04 12.46 6.10
N TYR A 256 8.07 12.96 4.86
CA TYR A 256 9.03 12.50 3.86
C TYR A 256 10.46 12.94 4.14
N ALA A 257 10.69 14.06 4.83
CA ALA A 257 12.03 14.46 5.26
C ALA A 257 12.60 13.46 6.28
N LEU A 258 11.82 13.08 7.29
CA LEU A 258 12.21 12.05 8.25
C LEU A 258 12.49 10.71 7.58
N TRP A 259 11.60 10.29 6.68
CA TRP A 259 11.76 9.05 5.93
C TRP A 259 12.96 9.11 4.97
N TYR A 260 13.19 10.25 4.32
CA TYR A 260 14.34 10.46 3.44
C TYR A 260 15.65 10.29 4.20
N ASP A 261 15.82 10.97 5.34
CA ASP A 261 17.05 10.90 6.14
C ASP A 261 17.31 9.48 6.66
N ALA A 262 16.24 8.77 7.01
CA ALA A 262 16.33 7.45 7.61
C ALA A 262 16.49 6.30 6.58
N ALA A 263 15.82 6.39 5.45
CA ALA A 263 15.71 5.27 4.52
C ALA A 263 16.31 5.53 3.12
N VAL A 264 16.12 6.73 2.56
CA VAL A 264 16.53 7.00 1.17
C VAL A 264 17.96 7.46 1.09
N LYS A 265 18.35 8.42 1.93
CA LYS A 265 19.70 9.00 1.93
C LYS A 265 20.82 7.95 2.12
N PRO A 266 20.72 7.00 3.06
CA PRO A 266 21.73 5.94 3.18
C PRO A 266 21.84 5.04 1.94
N ARG A 267 20.78 4.95 1.14
CA ARG A 267 20.80 4.24 -0.14
C ARG A 267 21.36 5.10 -1.26
N GLN A 268 21.08 6.41 -1.26
CA GLN A 268 21.69 7.36 -2.20
C GLN A 268 23.21 7.47 -2.04
N ASP A 269 23.72 7.34 -0.83
CA ASP A 269 25.18 7.31 -0.57
C ASP A 269 25.86 6.13 -1.29
N LYS A 270 25.13 5.04 -1.53
CA LYS A 270 25.57 3.85 -2.27
C LYS A 270 25.17 3.87 -3.74
N ASN A 271 24.05 4.45 -4.07
CA ASN A 271 23.48 4.58 -5.41
C ASN A 271 22.87 5.98 -5.60
N PRO A 272 23.59 6.92 -6.22
CA PRO A 272 23.12 8.30 -6.40
C PRO A 272 21.82 8.44 -7.20
N ASP A 273 21.43 7.42 -7.96
CA ASP A 273 20.18 7.39 -8.72
C ASP A 273 18.96 6.97 -7.89
N GLU A 274 19.13 6.66 -6.60
CA GLU A 274 18.00 6.36 -5.72
C GLU A 274 17.18 7.62 -5.46
N LEU A 275 15.84 7.51 -5.60
CA LEU A 275 14.91 8.62 -5.49
C LEU A 275 13.84 8.31 -4.44
N ILE A 276 13.15 9.35 -3.99
CA ILE A 276 11.87 9.19 -3.27
C ILE A 276 10.79 8.84 -4.29
N TYR A 277 10.11 7.74 -4.09
CA TYR A 277 8.93 7.34 -4.85
C TYR A 277 7.71 7.25 -3.94
N ILE A 278 6.54 7.61 -4.46
CA ILE A 278 5.27 7.44 -3.79
C ILE A 278 4.61 6.21 -4.40
N HIS A 279 4.96 5.03 -3.87
CA HIS A 279 4.57 3.77 -4.48
C HIS A 279 3.08 3.50 -4.41
N ASP A 280 2.47 3.60 -3.23
CA ASP A 280 1.12 3.07 -2.99
C ASP A 280 -0.01 3.92 -3.55
N VAL A 281 0.27 5.20 -3.84
CA VAL A 281 -0.72 6.08 -4.47
C VAL A 281 -1.22 5.56 -5.81
N VAL A 282 -0.41 4.75 -6.51
CA VAL A 282 -0.77 4.19 -7.82
C VAL A 282 -1.99 3.28 -7.74
N ALA A 283 -2.20 2.58 -6.61
CA ALA A 283 -3.39 1.78 -6.38
C ALA A 283 -4.66 2.65 -6.34
N ALA A 284 -4.58 3.83 -5.71
CA ALA A 284 -5.68 4.79 -5.68
C ALA A 284 -5.92 5.47 -7.03
N LEU A 285 -4.84 5.91 -7.72
CA LEU A 285 -4.93 6.56 -9.04
C LEU A 285 -5.52 5.62 -10.09
N SER A 286 -5.18 4.34 -10.03
CA SER A 286 -5.65 3.36 -11.02
C SER A 286 -7.12 2.97 -10.86
N LEU A 287 -7.76 3.28 -9.73
CA LEU A 287 -9.22 3.13 -9.55
C LEU A 287 -10.02 4.06 -10.48
N ASP A 288 -9.49 5.23 -10.79
CA ASP A 288 -10.08 6.11 -11.80
C ASP A 288 -9.67 5.62 -13.20
N PRO A 289 -10.60 5.13 -14.04
CA PRO A 289 -10.27 4.60 -15.37
C PRO A 289 -9.59 5.60 -16.28
N GLU A 290 -9.93 6.90 -16.18
CA GLU A 290 -9.35 7.95 -16.98
C GLU A 290 -7.91 8.24 -16.55
N LEU A 291 -7.64 8.32 -15.24
CA LEU A 291 -6.27 8.45 -14.72
C LEU A 291 -5.44 7.20 -15.05
N ARG A 292 -6.00 6.00 -14.88
CA ARG A 292 -5.31 4.77 -15.24
C ARG A 292 -4.87 4.76 -16.69
N LYS A 293 -5.77 5.10 -17.62
CA LYS A 293 -5.50 5.18 -19.05
C LYS A 293 -4.52 6.29 -19.40
N ALA A 294 -4.59 7.44 -18.71
CA ALA A 294 -3.68 8.57 -18.96
C ALA A 294 -2.26 8.30 -18.47
N ILE A 295 -2.10 7.53 -17.39
CA ILE A 295 -0.81 7.33 -16.73
C ILE A 295 -0.11 6.06 -17.21
N TYR A 296 -0.83 4.92 -17.38
CA TYR A 296 -0.23 3.59 -17.53
C TYR A 296 -0.59 2.89 -18.82
N ASN A 297 0.39 2.23 -19.42
CA ASN A 297 0.16 1.19 -20.41
C ASN A 297 -0.12 -0.13 -19.68
N VAL A 298 -1.32 -0.67 -19.83
CA VAL A 298 -1.78 -1.85 -19.12
C VAL A 298 -2.05 -2.99 -20.09
N VAL A 299 -1.57 -4.19 -19.77
CA VAL A 299 -1.73 -5.38 -20.59
C VAL A 299 -2.31 -6.54 -19.77
N PRO A 300 -3.03 -7.48 -20.41
CA PRO A 300 -3.46 -8.71 -19.75
C PRO A 300 -2.25 -9.60 -19.44
N VAL A 301 -2.27 -10.25 -18.27
CA VAL A 301 -1.17 -11.11 -17.80
C VAL A 301 -1.68 -12.40 -17.18
N GLU A 302 -0.82 -13.40 -17.16
CA GLU A 302 -0.93 -14.57 -16.29
C GLU A 302 0.16 -14.52 -15.21
N ILE A 303 -0.12 -15.14 -14.07
CA ILE A 303 0.86 -15.30 -12.99
C ILE A 303 1.66 -16.57 -13.25
N THR A 304 2.97 -16.41 -13.49
CA THR A 304 3.84 -17.51 -13.93
C THR A 304 4.68 -18.11 -12.82
N SER A 305 4.78 -17.47 -11.66
CA SER A 305 5.52 -18.02 -10.53
C SER A 305 4.62 -18.20 -9.32
N VAL A 306 4.98 -19.19 -8.54
CA VAL A 306 4.35 -19.53 -7.28
C VAL A 306 5.23 -19.00 -6.15
N PRO A 307 4.68 -18.39 -5.10
CA PRO A 307 5.46 -18.03 -3.93
C PRO A 307 6.07 -19.28 -3.33
N HIS A 308 7.39 -19.28 -3.16
CA HIS A 308 8.07 -20.33 -2.43
C HIS A 308 7.90 -20.11 -0.94
N LEU A 309 7.61 -21.18 -0.21
CA LEU A 309 7.87 -21.18 1.21
C LEU A 309 9.38 -21.00 1.38
N PRO A 310 9.83 -20.17 2.30
CA PRO A 310 11.25 -19.94 2.48
C PRO A 310 11.88 -21.21 3.02
N ASN A 311 12.65 -21.84 2.24
CA ASN A 311 13.85 -22.43 2.76
C ASN A 311 14.92 -21.34 2.65
N GLU A 312 15.82 -21.29 3.56
CA GLU A 312 16.76 -20.20 3.85
C GLU A 312 17.61 -19.71 2.66
N ALA A 313 17.62 -20.42 1.55
CA ALA A 313 18.49 -20.14 0.41
C ALA A 313 17.80 -19.55 -0.82
N ALA A 314 16.50 -19.73 -0.99
CA ALA A 314 15.84 -19.54 -2.29
C ALA A 314 14.91 -18.34 -2.37
N GLY A 315 14.93 -17.47 -1.42
CA GLY A 315 14.12 -16.24 -1.53
C GLY A 315 12.64 -16.47 -1.20
N TRP A 316 12.09 -15.59 -0.99
CA TRP A 316 11.03 -14.89 -0.34
C TRP A 316 9.74 -14.83 -1.15
N GLY A 317 9.43 -15.69 -2.01
CA GLY A 317 8.21 -15.61 -2.82
C GLY A 317 8.24 -14.41 -3.79
N THR A 318 8.09 -14.72 -5.05
CA THR A 318 8.02 -13.75 -6.13
C THR A 318 6.72 -13.96 -6.88
N VAL A 319 6.03 -12.89 -7.20
CA VAL A 319 4.97 -12.94 -8.21
C VAL A 319 5.56 -12.41 -9.50
N LEU A 320 5.82 -13.32 -10.43
CA LEU A 320 6.22 -12.99 -11.79
C LEU A 320 5.00 -13.03 -12.71
N MET A 321 5.03 -12.13 -13.66
CA MET A 321 3.96 -11.95 -14.63
C MET A 321 4.46 -12.22 -16.03
N LYS A 322 3.58 -12.73 -16.88
CA LYS A 322 3.82 -12.89 -18.30
C LYS A 322 2.64 -12.32 -19.05
N GLN A 323 2.90 -11.43 -19.99
CA GLN A 323 1.87 -10.92 -20.89
C GLN A 323 1.25 -12.06 -21.70
N VAL A 324 -0.07 -12.02 -21.86
CA VAL A 324 -0.84 -13.00 -22.63
C VAL A 324 -1.75 -12.31 -23.63
N GLU A 325 -2.04 -13.02 -24.75
CA GLU A 325 -3.01 -12.58 -25.75
C GLU A 325 -4.43 -13.10 -25.48
N THR A 326 -4.54 -14.10 -24.59
CA THR A 326 -5.82 -14.71 -24.20
C THR A 326 -6.55 -13.84 -23.18
N PRO A 327 -7.89 -13.95 -23.08
CA PRO A 327 -8.63 -13.27 -22.04
C PRO A 327 -8.10 -13.60 -20.64
N SER A 328 -7.83 -12.57 -19.86
CA SER A 328 -7.41 -12.66 -18.46
C SER A 328 -8.22 -11.67 -17.62
N ASN A 329 -8.48 -11.99 -16.37
CA ASN A 329 -9.01 -11.04 -15.41
C ASN A 329 -7.89 -10.31 -14.63
N ILE A 330 -6.62 -10.61 -14.92
CA ILE A 330 -5.45 -9.95 -14.33
C ILE A 330 -4.77 -9.09 -15.38
N PHE A 331 -4.54 -7.84 -15.02
CA PHE A 331 -3.91 -6.83 -15.85
C PHE A 331 -2.73 -6.23 -15.10
N ALA A 332 -1.64 -5.92 -15.79
CA ALA A 332 -0.49 -5.27 -15.18
C ALA A 332 0.01 -4.09 -16.01
N ALA A 333 0.45 -3.04 -15.34
CA ALA A 333 1.11 -1.93 -15.99
C ALA A 333 2.52 -2.34 -16.45
N THR A 334 2.89 -1.97 -17.67
CA THR A 334 4.22 -2.25 -18.25
C THR A 334 5.13 -1.03 -18.23
N SER A 335 4.55 0.14 -18.35
CA SER A 335 5.26 1.43 -18.42
C SER A 335 4.28 2.59 -18.17
N LEU A 336 4.81 3.79 -18.03
CA LEU A 336 4.01 5.00 -18.20
C LEU A 336 3.67 5.21 -19.68
N THR A 337 2.54 5.87 -19.96
CA THR A 337 2.22 6.38 -21.29
C THR A 337 3.16 7.53 -21.67
N GLU A 338 3.14 8.00 -22.92
CA GLU A 338 3.94 9.15 -23.37
C GLU A 338 3.72 10.41 -22.51
N GLY A 339 2.49 10.66 -22.03
CA GLY A 339 2.18 11.76 -21.10
C GLY A 339 2.06 11.33 -19.64
N GLY A 340 2.35 10.10 -19.31
CA GLY A 340 2.01 9.47 -18.04
C GLY A 340 2.65 10.12 -16.82
N ALA A 341 3.92 10.51 -16.92
CA ALA A 341 4.59 11.21 -15.82
C ALA A 341 3.94 12.57 -15.52
N ALA A 342 3.59 13.33 -16.54
CA ALA A 342 2.90 14.62 -16.38
C ALA A 342 1.50 14.41 -15.78
N ALA A 343 0.76 13.41 -16.24
CA ALA A 343 -0.55 13.07 -15.71
C ALA A 343 -0.48 12.62 -14.23
N TYR A 344 0.51 11.83 -13.88
CA TYR A 344 0.78 11.40 -12.49
C TYR A 344 1.05 12.60 -11.58
N LEU A 345 1.97 13.50 -11.97
CA LEU A 345 2.30 14.68 -11.20
C LEU A 345 1.11 15.66 -11.09
N ALA A 346 0.31 15.79 -12.14
CA ALA A 346 -0.92 16.59 -12.11
C ALA A 346 -1.95 16.00 -11.14
N ALA A 347 -2.11 14.67 -11.12
CA ALA A 347 -2.97 13.99 -10.17
C ALA A 347 -2.50 14.18 -8.72
N LEU A 348 -1.20 14.07 -8.44
CA LEU A 348 -0.65 14.38 -7.12
C LEU A 348 -0.94 15.82 -6.69
N LYS A 349 -0.73 16.81 -7.56
CA LYS A 349 -1.05 18.21 -7.26
C LYS A 349 -2.52 18.39 -6.88
N ARG A 350 -3.43 17.72 -7.60
CA ARG A 350 -4.88 17.75 -7.30
C ARG A 350 -5.21 17.12 -5.95
N ILE A 351 -4.55 16.01 -5.60
CA ILE A 351 -4.72 15.33 -4.32
C ILE A 351 -4.28 16.20 -3.14
N PHE A 352 -3.18 16.93 -3.33
CA PHE A 352 -2.61 17.79 -2.29
C PHE A 352 -3.18 19.21 -2.26
N ALA A 353 -4.00 19.62 -3.23
CA ALA A 353 -4.75 20.86 -3.21
C ALA A 353 -5.96 20.78 -2.26
#